data_53de25e9b769170be579624eb4ccde00
#
_entry.id   53de25e9b769170be579624eb4ccde00
#
_cell.length_a   1.000
_cell.length_b   1.000
_cell.length_c   1.000
_cell.angle_alpha   90.00
_cell.angle_beta   90.00
_cell.angle_gamma   90.00
#
_symmetry.space_group_name_H-M   'P 1'
#
loop_
_entity.id
_entity.type
_entity.pdbx_description
1 polymer ?
#
loop_
_entity_poly.entity_id
_entity_poly.type
_entity_poly.pdbx_seq_one_letter_code
_entity_poly.pdbx_strand_id
1 'polypeptide(L)'
;MSSKRQRHRILIVDDDEDVAEPFAAYFAGEGYAVDVAADSGQALAAANRALPSLIILGARLADTDGLDLFNTFRARPRTAHIPVIFVAHRAESDRRNALLRAGADDFMAQPFDIDILGLRVRNAIARTEREGVIEPRTGLPTGRLLQERLRRLADEDGWAKLDIAIRDFDAFSERYDFLTADEVLLFTANLLTEVCQEVGTEDDFIGHRAGQHFVVVTHEGSGPALSARLKARFDAEVKAFYNFMDREQGYILIEDGYGGTKEAPLMTLDVKLQAYTEE
;
A
#
# COMPACT_ATOMS: atom_id res chain seq x y z
N MET A 1 19.55 -0.62 -11.70
CA MET A 1 18.76 0.50 -11.11
C MET A 1 17.27 0.46 -11.45
N SER A 2 16.82 -0.31 -12.44
CA SER A 2 15.42 -0.41 -12.88
C SER A 2 14.47 -1.15 -11.90
N SER A 3 14.96 -2.16 -11.20
CA SER A 3 14.13 -3.07 -10.37
C SER A 3 13.47 -2.40 -9.13
N LYS A 4 14.05 -1.34 -8.56
CA LYS A 4 13.46 -0.65 -7.39
C LYS A 4 12.25 0.23 -7.75
N ARG A 5 12.19 0.78 -8.98
CA ARG A 5 11.14 1.72 -9.38
C ARG A 5 9.82 1.03 -9.74
N GLN A 6 9.85 -0.21 -10.25
CA GLN A 6 8.64 -1.01 -10.52
C GLN A 6 7.79 -1.32 -9.26
N ARG A 7 8.34 -1.08 -8.07
CA ARG A 7 7.64 -1.28 -6.78
C ARG A 7 6.79 -0.08 -6.35
N HIS A 8 6.99 1.10 -6.97
CA HIS A 8 6.25 2.31 -6.62
C HIS A 8 5.16 2.59 -7.65
N ARG A 9 3.99 2.92 -7.12
CA ARG A 9 2.81 3.29 -7.91
C ARG A 9 2.54 4.77 -7.74
N ILE A 10 2.26 5.47 -8.83
CA ILE A 10 1.85 6.86 -8.83
C ILE A 10 0.40 6.93 -9.30
N LEU A 11 -0.45 7.61 -8.54
CA LEU A 11 -1.78 7.97 -8.97
C LEU A 11 -1.76 9.40 -9.48
N ILE A 12 -2.16 9.62 -10.73
CA ILE A 12 -2.33 10.92 -11.36
C ILE A 12 -3.83 11.21 -11.39
N VAL A 13 -4.23 12.32 -10.81
CA VAL A 13 -5.63 12.76 -10.77
C VAL A 13 -5.74 14.11 -11.43
N ASP A 14 -6.23 14.13 -12.66
CA ASP A 14 -6.44 15.34 -13.44
C ASP A 14 -7.52 15.06 -14.48
N ASP A 15 -8.45 15.97 -14.69
CA ASP A 15 -9.55 15.86 -15.68
C ASP A 15 -9.12 16.34 -17.08
N ASP A 16 -7.95 16.95 -17.20
CA ASP A 16 -7.34 17.33 -18.47
C ASP A 16 -6.40 16.24 -18.98
N GLU A 17 -6.83 15.50 -20.03
CA GLU A 17 -6.02 14.46 -20.66
C GLU A 17 -4.69 14.99 -21.21
N ASP A 18 -4.67 16.25 -21.70
CA ASP A 18 -3.44 16.88 -22.20
C ASP A 18 -2.40 17.12 -21.09
N VAL A 19 -2.82 17.07 -19.83
CA VAL A 19 -1.95 17.12 -18.64
C VAL A 19 -1.64 15.71 -18.13
N ALA A 20 -2.65 14.87 -17.99
CA ALA A 20 -2.52 13.55 -17.37
C ALA A 20 -1.69 12.57 -18.23
N GLU A 21 -1.92 12.53 -19.57
CA GLU A 21 -1.22 11.59 -20.46
C GLU A 21 0.30 11.81 -20.52
N PRO A 22 0.82 13.05 -20.69
CA PRO A 22 2.27 13.28 -20.64
C PRO A 22 2.91 12.87 -19.32
N PHE A 23 2.24 13.11 -18.20
CA PHE A 23 2.73 12.69 -16.88
C PHE A 23 2.76 11.16 -16.79
N ALA A 24 1.70 10.49 -17.22
CA ALA A 24 1.61 9.03 -17.20
C ALA A 24 2.72 8.41 -18.06
N ALA A 25 2.93 8.91 -19.27
CA ALA A 25 3.99 8.45 -20.17
C ALA A 25 5.39 8.66 -19.57
N TYR A 26 5.65 9.82 -18.98
CA TYR A 26 6.91 10.14 -18.33
C TYR A 26 7.22 9.18 -17.17
N PHE A 27 6.28 9.05 -16.21
CA PHE A 27 6.50 8.19 -15.04
C PHE A 27 6.55 6.71 -15.38
N ALA A 28 5.77 6.23 -16.36
CA ALA A 28 5.88 4.87 -16.87
C ALA A 28 7.27 4.64 -17.50
N GLY A 29 7.80 5.60 -18.27
CA GLY A 29 9.16 5.57 -18.81
C GLY A 29 10.24 5.54 -17.73
N GLU A 30 10.01 6.19 -16.59
CA GLU A 30 10.88 6.15 -15.41
C GLU A 30 10.73 4.84 -14.59
N GLY A 31 9.82 3.93 -14.98
CA GLY A 31 9.64 2.60 -14.37
C GLY A 31 8.70 2.57 -13.16
N TYR A 32 7.82 3.55 -13.02
CA TYR A 32 6.72 3.52 -12.05
C TYR A 32 5.50 2.77 -12.62
N ALA A 33 4.73 2.12 -11.77
CA ALA A 33 3.35 1.76 -12.11
C ALA A 33 2.50 3.03 -12.03
N VAL A 34 1.66 3.30 -13.03
CA VAL A 34 0.88 4.53 -13.09
C VAL A 34 -0.60 4.21 -13.26
N ASP A 35 -1.43 4.79 -12.40
CA ASP A 35 -2.87 4.86 -12.58
C ASP A 35 -3.25 6.32 -12.86
N VAL A 36 -4.24 6.52 -13.75
CA VAL A 36 -4.81 7.84 -14.06
C VAL A 36 -6.28 7.84 -13.67
N ALA A 37 -6.74 8.92 -13.09
CA ALA A 37 -8.13 9.16 -12.73
C ALA A 37 -8.53 10.56 -13.18
N ALA A 38 -9.67 10.67 -13.86
CA ALA A 38 -10.19 11.93 -14.38
C ALA A 38 -11.16 12.64 -13.41
N ASP A 39 -11.60 11.96 -12.36
CA ASP A 39 -12.54 12.48 -11.37
C ASP A 39 -12.27 11.93 -9.97
N SER A 40 -12.93 12.50 -8.96
CA SER A 40 -12.76 12.12 -7.56
C SER A 40 -13.16 10.67 -7.28
N GLY A 41 -14.22 10.17 -7.92
CA GLY A 41 -14.69 8.79 -7.74
C GLY A 41 -13.67 7.77 -8.26
N GLN A 42 -13.13 7.99 -9.46
CA GLN A 42 -12.07 7.16 -10.04
C GLN A 42 -10.79 7.22 -9.19
N ALA A 43 -10.44 8.42 -8.70
CA ALA A 43 -9.27 8.59 -7.85
C ALA A 43 -9.35 7.78 -6.55
N LEU A 44 -10.49 7.84 -5.85
CA LEU A 44 -10.75 7.07 -4.65
C LEU A 44 -10.79 5.57 -4.92
N ALA A 45 -11.41 5.15 -6.02
CA ALA A 45 -11.45 3.75 -6.43
C ALA A 45 -10.05 3.22 -6.78
N ALA A 46 -9.22 4.00 -7.49
CA ALA A 46 -7.86 3.63 -7.83
C ALA A 46 -6.97 3.51 -6.58
N ALA A 47 -7.03 4.51 -5.67
CA ALA A 47 -6.28 4.49 -4.42
C ALA A 47 -6.69 3.33 -3.50
N ASN A 48 -7.96 2.94 -3.51
CA ASN A 48 -8.44 1.77 -2.77
C ASN A 48 -7.97 0.46 -3.41
N ARG A 49 -8.03 0.32 -4.74
CA ARG A 49 -7.63 -0.90 -5.46
C ARG A 49 -6.16 -1.23 -5.27
N ALA A 50 -5.29 -0.23 -5.34
CA ALA A 50 -3.85 -0.40 -5.16
C ALA A 50 -3.28 0.88 -4.56
N LEU A 51 -2.80 0.80 -3.31
CA LEU A 51 -2.26 1.96 -2.59
C LEU A 51 -1.12 2.62 -3.38
N PRO A 52 -1.24 3.90 -3.77
CA PRO A 52 -0.15 4.60 -4.43
C PRO A 52 0.95 4.99 -3.44
N SER A 53 2.18 5.02 -3.91
CA SER A 53 3.33 5.56 -3.17
C SER A 53 3.33 7.10 -3.16
N LEU A 54 2.61 7.72 -4.12
CA LEU A 54 2.44 9.17 -4.25
C LEU A 54 1.24 9.49 -5.13
N ILE A 55 0.56 10.59 -4.83
CA ILE A 55 -0.54 11.14 -5.63
C ILE A 55 -0.09 12.46 -6.23
N ILE A 56 -0.25 12.61 -7.55
CA ILE A 56 -0.20 13.89 -8.26
C ILE A 56 -1.65 14.33 -8.46
N LEU A 57 -2.03 15.48 -7.91
CA LEU A 57 -3.41 15.91 -7.84
C LEU A 57 -3.60 17.28 -8.48
N GLY A 58 -4.49 17.38 -9.45
CA GLY A 58 -4.95 18.66 -9.98
C GLY A 58 -5.53 19.53 -8.88
N ALA A 59 -5.16 20.83 -8.86
CA ALA A 59 -5.70 21.76 -7.86
C ALA A 59 -7.21 21.97 -8.01
N ARG A 60 -7.76 21.69 -9.19
CA ARG A 60 -9.18 21.68 -9.50
C ARG A 60 -9.50 20.51 -10.42
N LEU A 61 -10.61 19.87 -10.23
CA LEU A 61 -11.17 18.83 -11.08
C LEU A 61 -12.57 19.27 -11.54
N ALA A 62 -13.09 18.66 -12.60
CA ALA A 62 -14.40 19.02 -13.12
C ALA A 62 -15.53 18.75 -12.11
N ASP A 63 -15.39 17.72 -11.28
CA ASP A 63 -16.42 17.28 -10.33
C ASP A 63 -16.19 17.82 -8.90
N THR A 64 -14.97 18.25 -8.54
CA THR A 64 -14.66 18.67 -7.18
C THR A 64 -13.44 19.62 -7.11
N ASP A 65 -13.31 20.31 -5.99
CA ASP A 65 -12.08 21.01 -5.66
C ASP A 65 -10.99 20.01 -5.25
N GLY A 66 -9.77 20.15 -5.80
CA GLY A 66 -8.65 19.28 -5.43
C GLY A 66 -8.35 19.25 -3.94
N LEU A 67 -8.59 20.38 -3.22
CA LEU A 67 -8.43 20.45 -1.77
C LEU A 67 -9.44 19.54 -1.04
N ASP A 68 -10.68 19.48 -1.53
CA ASP A 68 -11.72 18.63 -0.92
C ASP A 68 -11.39 17.14 -1.10
N LEU A 69 -10.92 16.75 -2.28
CA LEU A 69 -10.45 15.39 -2.52
C LEU A 69 -9.20 15.07 -1.67
N PHE A 70 -8.27 16.01 -1.55
CA PHE A 70 -7.12 15.88 -0.66
C PHE A 70 -7.54 15.65 0.80
N ASN A 71 -8.49 16.43 1.30
CA ASN A 71 -9.04 16.26 2.64
C ASN A 71 -9.70 14.88 2.81
N THR A 72 -10.37 14.39 1.78
CA THR A 72 -10.94 13.03 1.77
C THR A 72 -9.84 11.97 1.88
N PHE A 73 -8.73 12.08 1.13
CA PHE A 73 -7.58 11.19 1.29
C PHE A 73 -6.98 11.26 2.70
N ARG A 74 -6.86 12.45 3.29
CA ARG A 74 -6.32 12.65 4.64
C ARG A 74 -7.23 12.11 5.75
N ALA A 75 -8.54 12.08 5.53
CA ALA A 75 -9.50 11.53 6.48
C ALA A 75 -9.48 9.99 6.53
N ARG A 76 -9.06 9.31 5.45
CA ARG A 76 -9.07 7.86 5.36
C ARG A 76 -7.75 7.26 5.89
N PRO A 77 -7.77 6.32 6.86
CA PRO A 77 -6.56 5.75 7.46
C PRO A 77 -5.58 5.13 6.43
N ARG A 78 -6.10 4.55 5.35
CA ARG A 78 -5.31 3.89 4.30
C ARG A 78 -4.53 4.87 3.42
N THR A 79 -5.03 6.08 3.21
CA THR A 79 -4.45 7.06 2.29
C THR A 79 -3.88 8.31 2.97
N ALA A 80 -4.19 8.49 4.26
CA ALA A 80 -3.80 9.69 5.02
C ALA A 80 -2.28 10.00 5.01
N HIS A 81 -1.46 8.96 4.89
CA HIS A 81 0.01 9.07 4.93
C HIS A 81 0.66 9.22 3.54
N ILE A 82 -0.11 9.05 2.46
CA ILE A 82 0.42 9.07 1.09
C ILE A 82 0.81 10.51 0.73
N PRO A 83 2.04 10.76 0.26
CA PRO A 83 2.44 12.10 -0.15
C PRO A 83 1.63 12.58 -1.36
N VAL A 84 1.24 13.86 -1.33
CA VAL A 84 0.46 14.51 -2.38
C VAL A 84 1.21 15.73 -2.91
N ILE A 85 1.44 15.75 -4.22
CA ILE A 85 1.96 16.92 -4.94
C ILE A 85 0.82 17.51 -5.76
N PHE A 86 0.47 18.75 -5.48
CA PHE A 86 -0.50 19.47 -6.30
C PHE A 86 0.12 20.02 -7.57
N VAL A 87 -0.61 19.84 -8.67
CA VAL A 87 -0.34 20.51 -9.95
C VAL A 87 -1.50 21.45 -10.27
N ALA A 88 -1.18 22.67 -10.68
CA ALA A 88 -2.19 23.69 -10.98
C ALA A 88 -1.82 24.50 -12.22
N HIS A 89 -2.79 25.03 -12.91
CA HIS A 89 -2.54 26.06 -13.92
C HIS A 89 -2.01 27.35 -13.28
N ARG A 90 -1.26 28.13 -14.06
CA ARG A 90 -0.66 29.39 -13.59
C ARG A 90 -1.67 30.35 -12.96
N ALA A 91 -2.90 30.35 -13.47
CA ALA A 91 -3.99 31.20 -12.96
C ALA A 91 -4.43 30.82 -11.53
N GLU A 92 -4.06 29.64 -11.05
CA GLU A 92 -4.42 29.11 -9.72
C GLU A 92 -3.23 29.11 -8.73
N SER A 93 -2.14 29.80 -9.10
CA SER A 93 -0.91 29.84 -8.27
C SER A 93 -1.10 30.50 -6.90
N ASP A 94 -2.14 31.31 -6.72
CA ASP A 94 -2.57 31.92 -5.46
C ASP A 94 -3.05 30.88 -4.43
N ARG A 95 -3.53 29.73 -4.89
CA ARG A 95 -3.97 28.60 -4.04
C ARG A 95 -2.82 27.90 -3.32
N ARG A 96 -1.59 28.05 -3.81
CA ARG A 96 -0.38 27.38 -3.28
C ARG A 96 -0.31 27.42 -1.75
N ASN A 97 -0.47 28.60 -1.17
CA ASN A 97 -0.34 28.78 0.28
C ASN A 97 -1.43 28.04 1.06
N ALA A 98 -2.65 27.98 0.54
CA ALA A 98 -3.75 27.25 1.14
C ALA A 98 -3.50 25.73 1.10
N LEU A 99 -3.10 25.20 -0.04
CA LEU A 99 -2.81 23.78 -0.24
C LEU A 99 -1.64 23.30 0.62
N LEU A 100 -0.54 24.06 0.68
CA LEU A 100 0.60 23.73 1.53
C LEU A 100 0.26 23.82 3.03
N ARG A 101 -0.56 24.79 3.45
CA ARG A 101 -1.04 24.87 4.84
C ARG A 101 -1.98 23.72 5.21
N ALA A 102 -2.72 23.18 4.26
CA ALA A 102 -3.55 21.98 4.45
C ALA A 102 -2.71 20.71 4.62
N GLY A 103 -1.39 20.76 4.38
CA GLY A 103 -0.48 19.63 4.54
C GLY A 103 -0.12 18.90 3.25
N ALA A 104 -0.30 19.55 2.08
CA ALA A 104 0.26 19.05 0.85
C ALA A 104 1.80 18.99 0.92
N ASP A 105 2.38 17.96 0.35
CA ASP A 105 3.83 17.74 0.37
C ASP A 105 4.59 18.69 -0.53
N ASP A 106 3.97 19.06 -1.65
CA ASP A 106 4.48 20.09 -2.57
C ASP A 106 3.39 20.65 -3.49
N PHE A 107 3.74 21.70 -4.23
CA PHE A 107 2.87 22.39 -5.20
C PHE A 107 3.68 22.86 -6.40
N MET A 108 3.18 22.62 -7.60
CA MET A 108 3.76 23.08 -8.85
C MET A 108 2.72 23.80 -9.72
N ALA A 109 3.08 24.98 -10.24
CA ALA A 109 2.25 25.74 -11.17
C ALA A 109 2.79 25.58 -12.60
N GLN A 110 1.93 25.21 -13.54
CA GLN A 110 2.26 25.13 -14.97
C GLN A 110 2.50 26.55 -15.55
N PRO A 111 3.40 26.68 -16.57
CA PRO A 111 4.24 25.63 -17.13
C PRO A 111 5.48 25.36 -16.28
N PHE A 112 5.88 24.10 -16.19
CA PHE A 112 7.12 23.66 -15.54
C PHE A 112 7.80 22.56 -16.36
N ASP A 113 9.06 22.32 -16.06
CA ASP A 113 9.79 21.18 -16.61
C ASP A 113 9.35 19.89 -15.91
N ILE A 114 8.96 18.89 -16.69
CA ILE A 114 8.51 17.59 -16.18
C ILE A 114 9.60 16.85 -15.40
N ASP A 115 10.87 17.07 -15.73
CA ASP A 115 12.00 16.49 -14.98
C ASP A 115 12.06 17.04 -13.56
N ILE A 116 11.65 18.31 -13.33
CA ILE A 116 11.55 18.89 -11.99
C ILE A 116 10.44 18.19 -11.20
N LEU A 117 9.29 17.92 -11.82
CA LEU A 117 8.23 17.12 -11.18
C LEU A 117 8.75 15.72 -10.83
N GLY A 118 9.46 15.05 -11.74
CA GLY A 118 10.09 13.75 -11.51
C GLY A 118 11.05 13.73 -10.32
N LEU A 119 11.87 14.78 -10.17
CA LEU A 119 12.76 14.93 -9.02
C LEU A 119 11.98 15.10 -7.70
N ARG A 120 10.91 15.90 -7.69
CA ARG A 120 10.07 16.13 -6.51
C ARG A 120 9.33 14.86 -6.09
N VAL A 121 8.75 14.13 -7.04
CA VAL A 121 8.12 12.82 -6.82
C VAL A 121 9.11 11.85 -6.18
N ARG A 122 10.31 11.71 -6.74
CA ARG A 122 11.36 10.85 -6.21
C ARG A 122 11.77 11.23 -4.79
N ASN A 123 11.92 12.53 -4.52
CA ASN A 123 12.30 13.02 -3.20
C ASN A 123 11.19 12.81 -2.17
N ALA A 124 9.93 12.99 -2.54
CA ALA A 124 8.79 12.75 -1.66
C ALA A 124 8.68 11.27 -1.26
N ILE A 125 8.76 10.35 -2.23
CA ILE A 125 8.79 8.91 -1.95
C ILE A 125 9.99 8.53 -1.08
N ALA A 126 11.20 8.98 -1.42
CA ALA A 126 12.40 8.69 -0.64
C ALA A 126 12.35 9.28 0.78
N ARG A 127 11.61 10.37 1.00
CA ARG A 127 11.40 10.92 2.34
C ARG A 127 10.55 9.99 3.19
N THR A 128 9.41 9.50 2.69
CA THR A 128 8.56 8.56 3.43
C THR A 128 9.29 7.26 3.77
N GLU A 129 10.12 6.75 2.86
CA GLU A 129 10.98 5.59 3.12
C GLU A 129 12.01 5.84 4.24
N ARG A 130 12.69 7.01 4.21
CA ARG A 130 13.71 7.37 5.22
C ARG A 130 13.11 7.61 6.61
N GLU A 131 11.90 8.12 6.68
CA GLU A 131 11.19 8.30 7.94
C GLU A 131 10.77 6.98 8.58
N GLY A 132 10.94 5.84 7.87
CA GLY A 132 10.60 4.51 8.36
C GLY A 132 9.11 4.35 8.67
N VAL A 133 8.27 5.12 8.01
CA VAL A 133 6.81 5.08 8.19
C VAL A 133 6.12 4.17 7.16
N ILE A 134 6.82 3.84 6.07
CA ILE A 134 6.37 2.93 5.02
C ILE A 134 7.40 1.80 4.84
N GLU A 135 6.93 0.59 4.74
CA GLU A 135 7.77 -0.57 4.44
C GLU A 135 8.05 -0.63 2.92
N PRO A 136 9.33 -0.57 2.49
CA PRO A 136 9.65 -0.36 1.06
C PRO A 136 9.25 -1.49 0.12
N ARG A 137 9.12 -2.74 0.63
CA ARG A 137 8.75 -3.92 -0.18
C ARG A 137 7.26 -3.99 -0.45
N THR A 138 6.45 -3.60 0.53
CA THR A 138 4.99 -3.75 0.50
C THR A 138 4.24 -2.44 0.29
N GLY A 139 4.89 -1.29 0.53
CA GLY A 139 4.25 0.02 0.50
C GLY A 139 3.29 0.29 1.66
N LEU A 140 3.19 -0.63 2.61
CA LEU A 140 2.26 -0.51 3.74
C LEU A 140 2.84 0.35 4.87
N PRO A 141 1.98 1.04 5.63
CA PRO A 141 2.34 1.70 6.88
C PRO A 141 3.09 0.80 7.85
N THR A 142 4.17 1.30 8.42
CA THR A 142 4.98 0.59 9.43
C THR A 142 5.45 1.55 10.52
N GLY A 143 6.31 1.09 11.43
CA GLY A 143 6.96 1.94 12.43
C GLY A 143 5.99 2.83 13.19
N ARG A 144 6.24 4.16 13.14
CA ARG A 144 5.48 5.15 13.88
C ARG A 144 4.00 5.21 13.45
N LEU A 145 3.68 5.17 12.16
CA LEU A 145 2.30 5.23 11.68
C LEU A 145 1.47 4.05 12.21
N LEU A 146 2.03 2.84 12.14
CA LEU A 146 1.37 1.66 12.69
C LEU A 146 1.16 1.79 14.21
N GLN A 147 2.18 2.25 14.95
CA GLN A 147 2.08 2.43 16.39
C GLN A 147 1.03 3.49 16.77
N GLU A 148 0.97 4.61 16.07
CA GLU A 148 -0.01 5.66 16.30
C GLU A 148 -1.44 5.14 16.07
N ARG A 149 -1.67 4.36 15.00
CA ARG A 149 -3.00 3.77 14.75
C ARG A 149 -3.39 2.77 15.85
N LEU A 150 -2.45 1.89 16.24
CA LEU A 150 -2.71 0.90 17.30
C LEU A 150 -2.96 1.54 18.68
N ARG A 151 -2.33 2.69 18.97
CA ARG A 151 -2.62 3.43 20.21
C ARG A 151 -4.02 4.03 20.22
N ARG A 152 -4.46 4.60 19.09
CA ARG A 152 -5.81 5.18 18.98
C ARG A 152 -6.91 4.12 19.15
N LEU A 153 -6.65 2.88 18.75
CA LEU A 153 -7.59 1.79 18.93
C LEU A 153 -7.93 1.51 20.39
N ALA A 154 -7.01 1.76 21.32
CA ALA A 154 -7.25 1.58 22.74
C ALA A 154 -8.30 2.55 23.30
N ASP A 155 -8.56 3.65 22.59
CA ASP A 155 -9.50 4.70 22.97
C ASP A 155 -10.77 4.71 22.08
N GLU A 156 -10.90 3.72 21.15
CA GLU A 156 -12.00 3.66 20.18
C GLU A 156 -12.75 2.32 20.29
N ASP A 157 -14.03 2.34 20.62
CA ASP A 157 -14.90 1.15 20.69
C ASP A 157 -15.31 0.63 19.30
N GLY A 158 -15.66 -0.68 19.26
CA GLY A 158 -16.20 -1.29 18.04
C GLY A 158 -15.16 -1.70 17.00
N TRP A 159 -13.88 -1.67 17.36
CA TRP A 159 -12.78 -2.07 16.50
C TRP A 159 -12.20 -3.43 16.88
N ALA A 160 -11.66 -4.11 15.89
CA ALA A 160 -10.91 -5.34 16.04
C ALA A 160 -9.56 -5.26 15.34
N LYS A 161 -8.59 -5.96 15.91
CA LYS A 161 -7.25 -6.11 15.33
C LYS A 161 -7.05 -7.56 14.89
N LEU A 162 -6.58 -7.75 13.66
CA LEU A 162 -6.10 -9.02 13.16
C LEU A 162 -4.56 -8.97 13.15
N ASP A 163 -3.92 -9.74 14.00
CA ASP A 163 -2.48 -10.01 13.91
C ASP A 163 -2.27 -11.17 12.91
N ILE A 164 -1.51 -10.91 11.87
CA ILE A 164 -1.35 -11.80 10.72
C ILE A 164 0.13 -12.17 10.57
N ALA A 165 0.41 -13.45 10.40
CA ALA A 165 1.75 -13.96 10.16
C ALA A 165 1.75 -15.01 9.04
N ILE A 166 2.72 -14.94 8.13
CA ILE A 166 2.95 -16.00 7.15
C ILE A 166 3.78 -17.08 7.84
N ARG A 167 3.18 -18.26 8.05
CA ARG A 167 3.88 -19.42 8.60
C ARG A 167 4.79 -20.02 7.56
N ASP A 168 5.87 -20.62 8.01
CA ASP A 168 6.89 -21.29 7.18
C ASP A 168 7.56 -20.41 6.12
N PHE A 169 7.44 -19.06 6.28
CA PHE A 169 8.04 -18.07 5.39
C PHE A 169 9.57 -18.15 5.38
N ASP A 170 10.21 -18.38 6.54
CA ASP A 170 11.67 -18.48 6.63
C ASP A 170 12.18 -19.71 5.84
N ALA A 171 11.50 -20.84 5.96
CA ALA A 171 11.80 -22.04 5.18
C ALA A 171 11.65 -21.80 3.67
N PHE A 172 10.60 -21.07 3.26
CA PHE A 172 10.41 -20.69 1.87
C PHE A 172 11.54 -19.77 1.39
N SER A 173 11.90 -18.73 2.16
CA SER A 173 12.97 -17.80 1.82
C SER A 173 14.34 -18.46 1.71
N GLU A 174 14.62 -19.48 2.53
CA GLU A 174 15.84 -20.27 2.45
C GLU A 174 15.89 -21.11 1.17
N ARG A 175 14.75 -21.68 0.75
CA ARG A 175 14.65 -22.56 -0.41
C ARG A 175 14.61 -21.83 -1.76
N TYR A 176 13.92 -20.68 -1.81
CA TYR A 176 13.56 -20.00 -3.08
C TYR A 176 14.34 -18.71 -3.34
N ASP A 177 15.06 -18.19 -2.44
CA ASP A 177 15.74 -16.88 -2.44
C ASP A 177 14.92 -15.69 -1.89
N PHE A 178 15.66 -14.62 -1.56
CA PHE A 178 15.07 -13.44 -0.93
C PHE A 178 14.21 -12.59 -1.90
N LEU A 179 14.46 -12.63 -3.21
CA LEU A 179 13.66 -11.86 -4.18
C LEU A 179 12.26 -12.46 -4.31
N THR A 180 12.19 -13.80 -4.41
CA THR A 180 10.92 -14.52 -4.43
C THR A 180 10.18 -14.36 -3.09
N ALA A 181 10.90 -14.33 -1.97
CA ALA A 181 10.31 -14.04 -0.66
C ALA A 181 9.74 -12.61 -0.58
N ASP A 182 10.43 -11.61 -1.14
CA ASP A 182 9.90 -10.24 -1.25
C ASP A 182 8.62 -10.17 -2.10
N GLU A 183 8.52 -10.97 -3.17
CA GLU A 183 7.30 -11.08 -4.00
C GLU A 183 6.12 -11.65 -3.20
N VAL A 184 6.36 -12.63 -2.32
CA VAL A 184 5.33 -13.17 -1.41
C VAL A 184 4.87 -12.11 -0.41
N LEU A 185 5.77 -11.28 0.12
CA LEU A 185 5.38 -10.18 1.01
C LEU A 185 4.51 -9.14 0.28
N LEU A 186 4.89 -8.78 -0.95
CA LEU A 186 4.10 -7.87 -1.78
C LEU A 186 2.74 -8.47 -2.15
N PHE A 187 2.71 -9.74 -2.56
CA PHE A 187 1.47 -10.48 -2.81
C PHE A 187 0.57 -10.45 -1.57
N THR A 188 1.11 -10.71 -0.39
CA THR A 188 0.34 -10.69 0.86
C THR A 188 -0.23 -9.32 1.14
N ALA A 189 0.53 -8.24 0.95
CA ALA A 189 0.06 -6.87 1.12
C ALA A 189 -1.10 -6.53 0.16
N ASN A 190 -0.99 -6.95 -1.10
CA ASN A 190 -2.06 -6.78 -2.10
C ASN A 190 -3.31 -7.58 -1.73
N LEU A 191 -3.13 -8.85 -1.32
CA LEU A 191 -4.22 -9.71 -0.86
C LEU A 191 -4.96 -9.11 0.34
N LEU A 192 -4.24 -8.58 1.34
CA LEU A 192 -4.83 -7.88 2.48
C LEU A 192 -5.67 -6.69 2.01
N THR A 193 -5.13 -5.93 1.06
CA THR A 193 -5.82 -4.76 0.48
C THR A 193 -7.11 -5.17 -0.24
N GLU A 194 -7.05 -6.17 -1.11
CA GLU A 194 -8.20 -6.67 -1.86
C GLU A 194 -9.29 -7.24 -0.94
N VAL A 195 -8.92 -8.06 0.03
CA VAL A 195 -9.88 -8.66 0.95
C VAL A 195 -10.54 -7.63 1.87
N CYS A 196 -9.79 -6.60 2.33
CA CYS A 196 -10.39 -5.47 3.04
C CYS A 196 -11.40 -4.70 2.16
N GLN A 197 -11.18 -4.63 0.85
CA GLN A 197 -12.18 -4.03 -0.07
C GLN A 197 -13.42 -4.90 -0.27
N GLU A 198 -13.23 -6.25 -0.32
CA GLU A 198 -14.34 -7.19 -0.56
C GLU A 198 -15.29 -7.29 0.64
N VAL A 199 -14.75 -7.37 1.86
CA VAL A 199 -15.53 -7.71 3.07
C VAL A 199 -15.27 -6.81 4.28
N GLY A 200 -14.36 -5.85 4.16
CA GLY A 200 -14.06 -4.86 5.20
C GLY A 200 -14.82 -3.55 5.02
N THR A 201 -14.24 -2.46 5.51
CA THR A 201 -14.79 -1.11 5.45
C THR A 201 -13.78 -0.11 4.87
N GLU A 202 -14.23 1.11 4.54
CA GLU A 202 -13.35 2.18 4.05
C GLU A 202 -12.38 2.69 5.13
N ASP A 203 -12.70 2.46 6.42
CA ASP A 203 -11.92 2.89 7.57
C ASP A 203 -10.88 1.86 8.02
N ASP A 204 -10.83 0.71 7.35
CA ASP A 204 -9.84 -0.33 7.64
C ASP A 204 -8.41 0.21 7.47
N PHE A 205 -7.55 -0.15 8.40
CA PHE A 205 -6.13 0.16 8.32
C PHE A 205 -5.32 -1.12 8.15
N ILE A 206 -4.38 -1.11 7.20
CA ILE A 206 -3.47 -2.22 6.94
C ILE A 206 -2.06 -1.74 7.22
N GLY A 207 -1.31 -2.49 8.02
CA GLY A 207 0.06 -2.18 8.36
C GLY A 207 1.00 -3.39 8.26
N HIS A 208 2.27 -3.12 8.00
CA HIS A 208 3.32 -4.12 8.02
C HIS A 208 4.17 -3.93 9.29
N ARG A 209 4.20 -4.94 10.16
CA ARG A 209 4.92 -4.82 11.43
C ARG A 209 6.42 -5.04 11.26
N ALA A 210 6.82 -6.21 10.85
CA ALA A 210 8.20 -6.58 10.54
C ALA A 210 8.25 -7.98 9.91
N GLY A 211 9.25 -8.28 9.07
CA GLY A 211 9.43 -9.59 8.46
C GLY A 211 8.16 -10.06 7.73
N GLN A 212 7.59 -11.16 8.16
CA GLN A 212 6.38 -11.78 7.61
C GLN A 212 5.11 -11.43 8.40
N HIS A 213 5.12 -10.38 9.24
CA HIS A 213 4.02 -10.02 10.14
C HIS A 213 3.28 -8.77 9.67
N PHE A 214 1.96 -8.86 9.57
CA PHE A 214 1.05 -7.78 9.19
C PHE A 214 0.00 -7.55 10.26
N VAL A 215 -0.67 -6.42 10.18
CA VAL A 215 -1.80 -6.07 11.04
C VAL A 215 -2.91 -5.49 10.19
N VAL A 216 -4.13 -5.92 10.41
CA VAL A 216 -5.33 -5.26 9.92
C VAL A 216 -6.13 -4.77 11.11
N VAL A 217 -6.57 -3.52 11.04
CA VAL A 217 -7.52 -2.93 11.96
C VAL A 217 -8.82 -2.73 11.21
N THR A 218 -9.91 -3.26 11.71
CA THR A 218 -11.23 -3.25 11.07
C THR A 218 -12.31 -3.10 12.11
N HIS A 219 -13.55 -2.85 11.71
CA HIS A 219 -14.69 -2.93 12.62
C HIS A 219 -14.89 -4.35 13.13
N GLU A 220 -15.28 -4.50 14.39
CA GLU A 220 -15.42 -5.79 15.09
C GLU A 220 -16.28 -6.78 14.30
N GLY A 221 -17.40 -6.31 13.74
CA GLY A 221 -18.32 -7.13 12.95
C GLY A 221 -17.72 -7.70 11.66
N SER A 222 -16.70 -7.05 11.08
CA SER A 222 -16.04 -7.48 9.84
C SER A 222 -14.88 -8.47 10.12
N GLY A 223 -14.32 -8.47 11.32
CA GLY A 223 -13.14 -9.25 11.69
C GLY A 223 -13.20 -10.75 11.35
N PRO A 224 -14.26 -11.48 11.72
CA PRO A 224 -14.40 -12.91 11.41
C PRO A 224 -14.43 -13.21 9.91
N ALA A 225 -15.17 -12.42 9.13
CA ALA A 225 -15.28 -12.58 7.68
C ALA A 225 -13.93 -12.30 6.98
N LEU A 226 -13.24 -11.22 7.39
CA LEU A 226 -11.89 -10.90 6.93
C LEU A 226 -10.91 -12.04 7.23
N SER A 227 -10.87 -12.54 8.47
CA SER A 227 -9.98 -13.64 8.86
C SER A 227 -10.19 -14.88 8.03
N ALA A 228 -11.44 -15.30 7.83
CA ALA A 228 -11.78 -16.48 7.04
C ALA A 228 -11.41 -16.30 5.56
N ARG A 229 -11.73 -15.15 4.97
CA ARG A 229 -11.47 -14.86 3.56
C ARG A 229 -9.97 -14.76 3.28
N LEU A 230 -9.20 -14.10 4.15
CA LEU A 230 -7.75 -13.99 4.05
C LEU A 230 -7.07 -15.35 4.03
N LYS A 231 -7.41 -16.23 4.99
CA LYS A 231 -6.84 -17.58 5.03
C LYS A 231 -7.16 -18.38 3.76
N ALA A 232 -8.43 -18.40 3.37
CA ALA A 232 -8.87 -19.18 2.21
C ALA A 232 -8.20 -18.74 0.90
N ARG A 233 -8.09 -17.42 0.68
CA ARG A 233 -7.44 -16.89 -0.53
C ARG A 233 -5.92 -17.09 -0.48
N PHE A 234 -5.28 -16.83 0.64
CA PHE A 234 -3.83 -17.00 0.78
C PHE A 234 -3.44 -18.46 0.51
N ASP A 235 -4.08 -19.43 1.17
CA ASP A 235 -3.78 -20.87 1.02
C ASP A 235 -3.99 -21.37 -0.42
N ALA A 236 -4.92 -20.76 -1.15
CA ALA A 236 -5.16 -21.09 -2.55
C ALA A 236 -4.09 -20.48 -3.48
N GLU A 237 -3.79 -19.19 -3.29
CA GLU A 237 -3.02 -18.37 -4.23
C GLU A 237 -1.50 -18.44 -3.98
N VAL A 238 -1.04 -18.60 -2.73
CA VAL A 238 0.39 -18.69 -2.38
C VAL A 238 1.11 -19.86 -3.06
N LYS A 239 0.38 -20.90 -3.44
CA LYS A 239 0.91 -22.07 -4.16
C LYS A 239 1.53 -21.72 -5.52
N ALA A 240 1.17 -20.57 -6.11
CA ALA A 240 1.75 -20.12 -7.37
C ALA A 240 3.24 -19.75 -7.25
N PHE A 241 3.73 -19.46 -6.04
CA PHE A 241 5.14 -19.16 -5.79
C PHE A 241 6.04 -20.40 -5.68
N TYR A 242 5.45 -21.59 -5.63
CA TYR A 242 6.19 -22.85 -5.57
C TYR A 242 6.36 -23.48 -6.95
N ASN A 243 7.47 -24.15 -7.16
CA ASN A 243 7.65 -24.97 -8.35
C ASN A 243 6.63 -26.14 -8.37
N PHE A 244 6.52 -26.79 -9.51
CA PHE A 244 5.53 -27.85 -9.70
C PHE A 244 5.70 -29.01 -8.70
N MET A 245 6.94 -29.45 -8.44
CA MET A 245 7.19 -30.61 -7.57
C MET A 245 6.84 -30.30 -6.11
N ASP A 246 7.31 -29.17 -5.58
CA ASP A 246 7.06 -28.76 -4.21
C ASP A 246 5.56 -28.56 -3.96
N ARG A 247 4.85 -28.02 -4.97
CA ARG A 247 3.40 -27.84 -4.90
C ARG A 247 2.62 -29.15 -4.88
N GLU A 248 3.00 -30.15 -5.71
CA GLU A 248 2.32 -31.43 -5.78
C GLU A 248 2.57 -32.31 -4.55
N GLN A 249 3.79 -32.26 -3.98
CA GLN A 249 4.12 -33.02 -2.77
C GLN A 249 3.60 -32.34 -1.49
N GLY A 250 3.31 -31.02 -1.50
CA GLY A 250 2.74 -30.30 -0.37
C GLY A 250 3.75 -29.87 0.71
N TYR A 251 5.05 -30.00 0.44
CA TYR A 251 6.14 -29.57 1.34
C TYR A 251 7.37 -29.19 0.51
N ILE A 252 8.32 -28.52 1.14
CA ILE A 252 9.65 -28.21 0.59
C ILE A 252 10.73 -28.89 1.42
N LEU A 253 11.87 -29.18 0.79
CA LEU A 253 13.05 -29.70 1.48
C LEU A 253 14.02 -28.55 1.75
N ILE A 254 14.39 -28.37 3.01
CA ILE A 254 15.37 -27.40 3.48
C ILE A 254 16.50 -28.10 4.23
N GLU A 255 17.65 -27.43 4.38
CA GLU A 255 18.77 -27.97 5.14
C GLU A 255 18.43 -28.07 6.64
N ASP A 256 18.86 -29.13 7.30
CA ASP A 256 18.63 -29.34 8.75
C ASP A 256 19.74 -28.78 9.65
N GLY A 257 20.76 -28.15 9.04
CA GLY A 257 21.93 -27.60 9.75
C GLY A 257 22.98 -28.65 10.16
N TYR A 258 22.75 -29.94 9.91
CA TYR A 258 23.66 -31.05 10.20
C TYR A 258 24.11 -31.78 8.93
N GLY A 259 23.85 -31.20 7.75
CA GLY A 259 24.18 -31.78 6.45
C GLY A 259 23.12 -32.74 5.89
N GLY A 260 21.96 -32.83 6.54
CA GLY A 260 20.76 -33.50 6.07
C GLY A 260 19.72 -32.53 5.55
N THR A 261 18.56 -33.08 5.16
CA THR A 261 17.38 -32.29 4.75
C THR A 261 16.19 -32.64 5.63
N LYS A 262 15.34 -31.64 5.91
CA LYS A 262 14.06 -31.79 6.59
C LYS A 262 12.92 -31.25 5.74
N GLU A 263 11.73 -31.80 5.93
CA GLU A 263 10.52 -31.31 5.31
C GLU A 263 10.00 -30.06 6.06
N ALA A 264 9.60 -29.04 5.31
CA ALA A 264 8.87 -27.90 5.80
C ALA A 264 7.55 -27.77 5.01
N PRO A 265 6.40 -27.53 5.67
CA PRO A 265 5.12 -27.41 4.98
C PRO A 265 5.10 -26.18 4.08
N LEU A 266 4.15 -26.15 3.14
CA LEU A 266 3.91 -24.94 2.35
C LEU A 266 3.39 -23.82 3.25
N MET A 267 3.68 -22.57 2.87
CA MET A 267 3.24 -21.39 3.62
C MET A 267 1.72 -21.39 3.82
N THR A 268 1.31 -20.97 4.99
CA THR A 268 -0.09 -20.71 5.36
C THR A 268 -0.20 -19.39 6.10
N LEU A 269 -1.43 -18.85 6.21
CA LEU A 269 -1.67 -17.62 6.92
C LEU A 269 -2.22 -17.88 8.33
N ASP A 270 -1.48 -17.49 9.36
CA ASP A 270 -1.98 -17.44 10.74
C ASP A 270 -2.63 -16.08 10.99
N VAL A 271 -3.88 -16.07 11.40
CA VAL A 271 -4.64 -14.85 11.69
C VAL A 271 -5.24 -14.95 13.08
N LYS A 272 -4.82 -14.07 13.97
CA LYS A 272 -5.34 -13.93 15.34
C LYS A 272 -6.20 -12.69 15.44
N LEU A 273 -7.49 -12.90 15.65
CA LEU A 273 -8.47 -11.83 15.86
C LEU A 273 -8.50 -11.46 17.35
N GLN A 274 -8.38 -10.17 17.63
CA GLN A 274 -8.52 -9.58 18.96
C GLN A 274 -9.54 -8.43 18.87
N ALA A 275 -10.66 -8.55 19.59
CA ALA A 275 -11.59 -7.43 19.78
C ALA A 275 -11.00 -6.47 20.82
N TYR A 276 -11.16 -5.17 20.60
CA TYR A 276 -10.92 -4.14 21.60
C TYR A 276 -12.27 -3.82 22.23
N THR A 277 -12.58 -4.55 23.30
CA THR A 277 -13.67 -4.21 24.24
C THR A 277 -13.01 -3.66 25.49
N GLU A 278 -13.51 -2.53 26.01
CA GLU A 278 -13.19 -2.12 27.38
C GLU A 278 -13.63 -3.23 28.35
N GLU A 279 -12.70 -3.67 29.23
CA GLU A 279 -13.05 -4.38 30.47
C GLU A 279 -13.53 -3.38 31.56
#